data_591b8ebb6c02b51d53752e178b41d1d5
#
_entry.id   591b8ebb6c02b51d53752e178b41d1d5
#
_cell.length_a   1.000
_cell.length_b   1.000
_cell.length_c   1.000
_cell.angle_alpha   90.00
_cell.angle_beta   90.00
_cell.angle_gamma   90.00
#
_symmetry.space_group_name_H-M   'P 1'
#
loop_
_entity.id
_entity.type
_entity.pdbx_description
1 polymer ?
#
loop_
_entity_poly.entity_id
_entity_poly.type
_entity_poly.pdbx_seq_one_letter_code
_entity_poly.pdbx_strand_id
1 'polypeptide(L)'
;MSRKMSYAVVSVENVQARAANIVKQVMLSKGGECATPRDTLLKSTEPVRVIMMGTVTQFRQAVKNLSVQPFGLAGLADELKALFRGIFPDSESPREIVAGEYHLPLGGRTLVMGVLNVTPDSFSDGGQFDSFEKARERALAMASEGVDIVDIGGESTRPGADAVSLDEELGRTIPVIESVAGEIGVPISIDTGKAEVARRALDAGASIVNGVSGLRFDPGMIPLVAERGVPVVIMHMQGTPRDMQDNPTYNDVVGDITRFLRELAELAIQAGVERGKVIVDPGIGFGKTLEHNLEIMRRLAEFRSLGYPLLLGTSRKSFIGAVLDRPAEERLMGSASTVAFAIARGVDIVRVHDVTEMLDAVRMADAMAGKERPD
;
A
#
# COMPACT_ATOMS: atom_id res chain seq x y z
N MET A 1 -12.34 21.18 2.79
CA MET A 1 -11.94 21.87 4.05
C MET A 1 -10.80 22.85 3.76
N SER A 2 -10.86 24.06 4.29
CA SER A 2 -9.75 25.01 4.14
C SER A 2 -8.50 24.48 4.83
N ARG A 3 -7.32 24.51 4.17
CA ARG A 3 -6.01 24.10 4.72
C ARG A 3 -5.66 24.77 6.06
N LYS A 4 -6.25 25.91 6.35
CA LYS A 4 -6.12 26.63 7.64
C LYS A 4 -6.82 25.91 8.81
N MET A 5 -7.74 25.00 8.52
CA MET A 5 -8.52 24.27 9.54
C MET A 5 -8.01 22.82 9.76
N SER A 6 -7.07 22.35 8.92
CA SER A 6 -6.50 21.01 9.09
C SER A 6 -5.36 21.06 10.11
N TYR A 7 -5.53 20.34 11.21
CA TYR A 7 -4.56 20.23 12.31
C TYR A 7 -3.87 18.86 12.26
N ALA A 8 -2.58 18.84 12.45
CA ALA A 8 -1.78 17.64 12.46
C ALA A 8 -0.99 17.48 13.75
N VAL A 9 -0.80 16.22 14.17
CA VAL A 9 0.14 15.83 15.22
C VAL A 9 1.14 14.90 14.59
N VAL A 10 2.42 15.26 14.63
CA VAL A 10 3.52 14.50 14.01
C VAL A 10 4.51 14.09 15.07
N SER A 11 4.73 12.78 15.23
CA SER A 11 5.79 12.24 16.07
C SER A 11 7.05 12.05 15.24
N VAL A 12 8.15 12.63 15.69
CA VAL A 12 9.48 12.51 15.07
C VAL A 12 10.40 11.79 16.05
N GLU A 13 10.98 10.70 15.60
CA GLU A 13 11.92 9.90 16.39
C GLU A 13 13.37 10.24 16.03
N ASN A 14 14.30 9.85 16.90
CA ASN A 14 15.73 9.98 16.67
C ASN A 14 16.22 11.42 16.41
N VAL A 15 15.56 12.42 16.97
CA VAL A 15 15.99 13.82 16.87
C VAL A 15 17.10 14.07 17.88
N GLN A 16 18.23 14.63 17.42
CA GLN A 16 19.29 15.02 18.36
C GLN A 16 18.74 16.02 19.39
N ALA A 17 19.10 15.88 20.67
CA ALA A 17 18.55 16.73 21.74
C ALA A 17 18.75 18.24 21.47
N ARG A 18 19.86 18.63 20.90
CA ARG A 18 20.11 20.04 20.47
C ARG A 18 19.15 20.48 19.37
N ALA A 19 18.90 19.61 18.38
CA ALA A 19 17.97 19.84 17.30
C ALA A 19 16.51 19.92 17.80
N ALA A 20 16.13 19.10 18.79
CA ALA A 20 14.80 19.11 19.39
C ALA A 20 14.39 20.48 19.94
N ASN A 21 15.32 21.20 20.57
CA ASN A 21 15.06 22.56 21.04
C ASN A 21 14.82 23.56 19.90
N ILE A 22 15.59 23.44 18.79
CA ILE A 22 15.39 24.27 17.59
C ILE A 22 14.03 23.99 17.00
N VAL A 23 13.64 22.71 16.85
CA VAL A 23 12.30 22.31 16.35
C VAL A 23 11.21 22.93 17.21
N LYS A 24 11.34 22.85 18.55
CA LYS A 24 10.38 23.45 19.49
C LYS A 24 10.25 24.94 19.26
N GLN A 25 11.35 25.69 19.24
CA GLN A 25 11.34 27.14 19.04
C GLN A 25 10.78 27.52 17.67
N VAL A 26 11.12 26.78 16.62
CA VAL A 26 10.55 27.01 15.29
C VAL A 26 9.04 26.81 15.28
N MET A 27 8.52 25.71 15.85
CA MET A 27 7.07 25.46 15.91
C MET A 27 6.33 26.57 16.69
N LEU A 28 6.83 26.90 17.88
CA LEU A 28 6.25 27.97 18.73
C LEU A 28 6.24 29.32 17.99
N SER A 29 7.32 29.67 17.26
CA SER A 29 7.40 30.92 16.49
C SER A 29 6.38 31.01 15.35
N LYS A 30 5.79 29.88 14.92
CA LYS A 30 4.71 29.81 13.90
C LYS A 30 3.32 29.67 14.51
N GLY A 31 3.22 29.71 15.84
CA GLY A 31 1.97 29.54 16.57
C GLY A 31 1.51 28.07 16.66
N GLY A 32 2.38 27.11 16.33
CA GLY A 32 2.19 25.70 16.62
C GLY A 32 2.73 25.34 17.99
N GLU A 33 2.65 24.05 18.35
CA GLU A 33 3.13 23.50 19.60
C GLU A 33 4.19 22.41 19.34
N CYS A 34 5.06 22.19 20.34
CA CYS A 34 6.04 21.11 20.27
C CYS A 34 6.38 20.59 21.66
N ALA A 35 6.11 19.29 21.89
CA ALA A 35 6.47 18.60 23.11
C ALA A 35 7.82 17.88 22.93
N THR A 36 8.70 18.02 23.91
CA THR A 36 9.99 17.35 24.04
C THR A 36 10.09 16.71 25.42
N PRO A 37 10.90 15.64 25.63
CA PRO A 37 11.15 15.11 26.96
C PRO A 37 11.67 16.18 27.92
N ARG A 38 11.33 16.03 29.20
CA ARG A 38 11.65 17.02 30.25
C ARG A 38 13.16 17.24 30.39
N ASP A 39 13.94 16.21 30.16
CA ASP A 39 15.40 16.15 30.34
C ASP A 39 16.18 16.42 29.03
N THR A 40 15.48 16.86 27.95
CA THR A 40 16.13 17.12 26.64
C THR A 40 17.32 18.07 26.72
N LEU A 41 17.27 19.06 27.61
CA LEU A 41 18.36 20.02 27.81
C LEU A 41 19.58 19.38 28.48
N LEU A 42 19.39 18.31 29.25
CA LEU A 42 20.46 17.59 29.97
C LEU A 42 21.10 16.52 29.09
N LYS A 43 20.39 16.03 28.06
CA LYS A 43 20.84 15.01 27.11
C LYS A 43 21.54 15.66 25.92
N SER A 44 22.85 15.80 25.98
CA SER A 44 23.60 16.51 24.92
C SER A 44 23.76 15.71 23.62
N THR A 45 23.73 14.36 23.68
CA THR A 45 24.06 13.47 22.55
C THR A 45 23.01 12.38 22.28
N GLU A 46 22.14 12.06 23.23
CA GLU A 46 21.14 11.04 23.03
C GLU A 46 20.00 11.54 22.11
N PRO A 47 19.54 10.71 21.15
CA PRO A 47 18.37 11.05 20.36
C PRO A 47 17.09 11.03 21.23
N VAL A 48 16.16 11.93 20.93
CA VAL A 48 14.88 12.05 21.64
C VAL A 48 13.72 12.01 20.66
N ARG A 49 12.55 11.63 21.18
CA ARG A 49 11.29 11.76 20.46
C ARG A 49 10.75 13.19 20.63
N VAL A 50 10.25 13.77 19.55
CA VAL A 50 9.62 15.10 19.53
C VAL A 50 8.21 14.96 18.96
N ILE A 51 7.22 15.61 19.59
CA ILE A 51 5.85 15.66 19.09
C ILE A 51 5.55 17.07 18.64
N MET A 52 5.39 17.26 17.33
CA MET A 52 5.04 18.54 16.71
C MET A 52 3.53 18.61 16.49
N MET A 53 2.91 19.73 16.79
CA MET A 53 1.46 19.93 16.73
C MET A 53 1.14 21.28 16.09
N GLY A 54 0.22 21.31 15.14
CA GLY A 54 -0.15 22.57 14.48
C GLY A 54 -0.99 22.39 13.24
N THR A 55 -1.40 23.48 12.63
CA THR A 55 -2.05 23.46 11.33
C THR A 55 -1.06 23.16 10.21
N VAL A 56 -1.56 22.66 9.08
CA VAL A 56 -0.73 22.40 7.87
C VAL A 56 0.04 23.65 7.45
N THR A 57 -0.57 24.83 7.58
CA THR A 57 0.09 26.11 7.25
C THR A 57 1.27 26.39 8.19
N GLN A 58 1.12 26.12 9.48
CA GLN A 58 2.20 26.28 10.47
C GLN A 58 3.35 25.33 10.21
N PHE A 59 3.05 24.06 9.90
CA PHE A 59 4.07 23.09 9.50
C PHE A 59 4.82 23.51 8.23
N ARG A 60 4.14 24.00 7.21
CA ARG A 60 4.79 24.49 5.98
C ARG A 60 5.73 25.66 6.24
N GLN A 61 5.36 26.56 7.13
CA GLN A 61 6.24 27.67 7.56
C GLN A 61 7.41 27.18 8.41
N ALA A 62 7.18 26.23 9.31
CA ALA A 62 8.23 25.60 10.12
C ALA A 62 9.25 24.88 9.24
N VAL A 63 8.81 24.11 8.25
CA VAL A 63 9.66 23.40 7.29
C VAL A 63 10.62 24.37 6.57
N LYS A 64 10.15 25.53 6.11
CA LYS A 64 11.03 26.55 5.49
C LYS A 64 12.14 27.02 6.43
N ASN A 65 11.86 27.14 7.73
CA ASN A 65 12.85 27.57 8.70
C ASN A 65 13.80 26.42 9.08
N LEU A 66 13.28 25.17 9.18
CA LEU A 66 14.09 24.00 9.52
C LEU A 66 15.08 23.63 8.40
N SER A 67 14.71 23.87 7.13
CA SER A 67 15.57 23.49 5.97
C SER A 67 16.92 24.21 5.93
N VAL A 68 17.09 25.31 6.65
CA VAL A 68 18.33 26.08 6.73
C VAL A 68 19.06 25.92 8.07
N GLN A 69 18.55 25.04 8.95
CA GLN A 69 19.12 24.83 10.28
C GLN A 69 20.14 23.66 10.29
N PRO A 70 21.14 23.70 11.18
CA PRO A 70 22.11 22.62 11.34
C PRO A 70 21.51 21.39 12.03
N PHE A 71 22.35 20.41 12.37
CA PHE A 71 22.05 19.20 13.16
C PHE A 71 21.03 18.25 12.51
N GLY A 72 21.08 18.10 11.18
CA GLY A 72 20.20 17.19 10.44
C GLY A 72 18.78 17.71 10.21
N LEU A 73 18.47 18.96 10.60
CA LEU A 73 17.14 19.54 10.47
C LEU A 73 16.72 19.81 9.02
N ALA A 74 17.66 19.95 8.10
CA ALA A 74 17.36 20.02 6.67
C ALA A 74 16.73 18.69 6.18
N GLY A 75 17.28 17.54 6.59
CA GLY A 75 16.72 16.22 6.30
C GLY A 75 15.32 16.06 6.91
N LEU A 76 15.14 16.44 8.17
CA LEU A 76 13.80 16.45 8.81
C LEU A 76 12.81 17.35 8.06
N ALA A 77 13.25 18.50 7.56
CA ALA A 77 12.40 19.39 6.76
C ALA A 77 11.95 18.72 5.46
N ASP A 78 12.82 17.95 4.80
CA ASP A 78 12.47 17.22 3.58
C ASP A 78 11.53 16.05 3.86
N GLU A 79 11.71 15.32 4.97
CA GLU A 79 10.77 14.30 5.43
C GLU A 79 9.38 14.88 5.73
N LEU A 80 9.32 16.01 6.44
CA LEU A 80 8.06 16.70 6.71
C LEU A 80 7.39 17.21 5.42
N LYS A 81 8.15 17.67 4.42
CA LYS A 81 7.59 18.03 3.09
C LYS A 81 6.95 16.81 2.43
N ALA A 82 7.65 15.68 2.43
CA ALA A 82 7.15 14.44 1.83
C ALA A 82 5.89 13.95 2.56
N LEU A 83 5.89 13.94 3.90
CA LEU A 83 4.75 13.63 4.74
C LEU A 83 3.52 14.49 4.39
N PHE A 84 3.68 15.81 4.35
CA PHE A 84 2.55 16.70 4.10
C PHE A 84 2.06 16.68 2.65
N ARG A 85 2.92 16.33 1.67
CA ARG A 85 2.49 16.03 0.30
C ARG A 85 1.66 14.76 0.22
N GLY A 86 2.02 13.73 0.99
CA GLY A 86 1.25 12.47 1.06
C GLY A 86 -0.12 12.64 1.71
N ILE A 87 -0.17 13.36 2.85
CA ILE A 87 -1.41 13.53 3.63
C ILE A 87 -2.31 14.63 3.06
N PHE A 88 -1.74 15.71 2.54
CA PHE A 88 -2.44 16.89 2.02
C PHE A 88 -1.87 17.23 0.64
N PRO A 89 -2.15 16.43 -0.39
CA PRO A 89 -1.66 16.69 -1.74
C PRO A 89 -2.08 18.08 -2.20
N ASP A 90 -1.17 18.78 -2.85
CA ASP A 90 -1.47 20.04 -3.50
C ASP A 90 -2.35 19.74 -4.72
N SER A 91 -3.44 20.48 -4.89
CA SER A 91 -4.35 20.32 -6.04
C SER A 91 -3.70 20.70 -7.40
N GLU A 92 -2.45 21.12 -7.39
CA GLU A 92 -1.74 21.63 -8.56
C GLU A 92 -0.94 20.56 -9.33
N SER A 93 -0.77 19.37 -8.77
CA SER A 93 -0.11 18.25 -9.47
C SER A 93 -0.93 17.00 -9.26
N PRO A 94 -1.69 16.55 -10.26
CA PRO A 94 -2.38 15.28 -10.20
C PRO A 94 -1.33 14.18 -9.97
N ARG A 95 -1.54 13.35 -8.95
CA ARG A 95 -0.73 12.16 -8.73
C ARG A 95 -1.30 11.06 -9.60
N GLU A 96 -0.45 10.34 -10.29
CA GLU A 96 -0.84 9.19 -11.09
C GLU A 96 0.19 8.06 -10.95
N ILE A 97 -0.23 6.84 -11.25
CA ILE A 97 0.64 5.70 -11.46
C ILE A 97 0.66 5.45 -12.97
N VAL A 98 1.86 5.48 -13.56
CA VAL A 98 2.04 5.17 -14.99
C VAL A 98 2.52 3.73 -15.13
N ALA A 99 1.68 2.87 -15.74
CA ALA A 99 1.90 1.44 -15.94
C ALA A 99 1.88 1.14 -17.45
N GLY A 100 3.05 1.19 -18.11
CA GLY A 100 3.11 1.13 -19.57
C GLY A 100 2.40 2.32 -20.23
N GLU A 101 1.39 2.05 -21.01
CA GLU A 101 0.54 3.07 -21.66
C GLU A 101 -0.63 3.54 -20.78
N TYR A 102 -0.86 2.90 -19.64
CA TYR A 102 -1.98 3.18 -18.75
C TYR A 102 -1.62 4.26 -17.74
N HIS A 103 -2.51 5.23 -17.58
CA HIS A 103 -2.42 6.31 -16.61
C HIS A 103 -3.52 6.15 -15.56
N LEU A 104 -3.13 5.85 -14.34
CA LEU A 104 -4.03 5.61 -13.21
C LEU A 104 -4.04 6.84 -12.29
N PRO A 105 -5.02 7.75 -12.43
CA PRO A 105 -5.09 8.97 -11.63
C PRO A 105 -5.40 8.67 -10.16
N LEU A 106 -4.71 9.34 -9.25
CA LEU A 106 -4.86 9.18 -7.81
C LEU A 106 -5.50 10.41 -7.16
N GLY A 107 -6.27 10.18 -6.11
CA GLY A 107 -6.84 11.24 -5.26
C GLY A 107 -8.22 11.73 -5.69
N GLY A 108 -8.59 11.65 -6.97
CA GLY A 108 -9.94 11.95 -7.45
C GLY A 108 -10.95 10.89 -7.00
N ARG A 109 -10.61 9.62 -7.17
CA ARG A 109 -11.38 8.46 -6.71
C ARG A 109 -10.47 7.35 -6.21
N THR A 110 -11.04 6.34 -5.58
CA THR A 110 -10.32 5.12 -5.21
C THR A 110 -10.25 4.17 -6.41
N LEU A 111 -9.06 3.64 -6.68
CA LEU A 111 -8.85 2.62 -7.70
C LEU A 111 -9.26 1.23 -7.19
N VAL A 112 -9.83 0.42 -8.05
CA VAL A 112 -10.24 -0.96 -7.75
C VAL A 112 -9.35 -1.94 -8.48
N MET A 113 -8.64 -2.78 -7.74
CA MET A 113 -7.82 -3.88 -8.24
C MET A 113 -8.57 -5.20 -8.02
N GLY A 114 -9.03 -5.81 -9.11
CA GLY A 114 -9.75 -7.10 -9.07
C GLY A 114 -8.77 -8.28 -8.96
N VAL A 115 -9.03 -9.20 -8.02
CA VAL A 115 -8.18 -10.38 -7.78
C VAL A 115 -8.61 -11.55 -8.67
N LEU A 116 -7.69 -12.07 -9.47
CA LEU A 116 -7.86 -13.28 -10.25
C LEU A 116 -6.84 -14.34 -9.82
N ASN A 117 -7.27 -15.26 -8.94
CA ASN A 117 -6.44 -16.39 -8.54
C ASN A 117 -6.58 -17.55 -9.54
N VAL A 118 -5.50 -17.90 -10.24
CA VAL A 118 -5.45 -19.03 -11.16
C VAL A 118 -4.86 -20.23 -10.41
N THR A 119 -5.64 -20.76 -9.45
CA THR A 119 -5.25 -21.93 -8.65
C THR A 119 -6.22 -23.08 -8.88
N PRO A 120 -5.81 -24.35 -8.70
CA PRO A 120 -6.68 -25.51 -8.89
C PRO A 120 -7.99 -25.42 -8.11
N ASP A 121 -7.94 -24.93 -6.88
CA ASP A 121 -9.10 -24.76 -6.00
C ASP A 121 -10.07 -23.69 -6.47
N SER A 122 -9.61 -22.72 -7.24
CA SER A 122 -10.45 -21.63 -7.74
C SER A 122 -11.39 -22.07 -8.87
N PHE A 123 -11.10 -23.24 -9.51
CA PHE A 123 -11.82 -23.75 -10.67
C PHE A 123 -12.03 -25.26 -10.59
N SER A 124 -12.33 -25.79 -9.42
CA SER A 124 -12.23 -27.19 -8.99
C SER A 124 -13.04 -28.25 -9.77
N ASP A 125 -13.90 -27.87 -10.72
CA ASP A 125 -14.79 -28.82 -11.42
C ASP A 125 -14.36 -29.16 -12.85
N GLY A 126 -13.20 -28.68 -13.35
CA GLY A 126 -12.74 -28.89 -14.70
C GLY A 126 -11.21 -29.06 -14.78
N GLY A 127 -10.72 -29.78 -15.80
CA GLY A 127 -9.29 -29.96 -16.05
C GLY A 127 -8.56 -28.62 -16.34
N GLN A 128 -7.24 -28.68 -16.61
CA GLN A 128 -6.41 -27.49 -16.86
C GLN A 128 -6.96 -26.55 -17.97
N PHE A 129 -7.60 -27.13 -18.98
CA PHE A 129 -8.21 -26.36 -20.07
C PHE A 129 -9.42 -25.54 -19.59
N ASP A 130 -10.29 -26.13 -18.78
CA ASP A 130 -11.44 -25.45 -18.20
C ASP A 130 -11.02 -24.32 -17.24
N SER A 131 -9.91 -24.50 -16.52
CA SER A 131 -9.40 -23.47 -15.61
C SER A 131 -8.85 -22.24 -16.35
N PHE A 132 -8.22 -22.45 -17.52
CA PHE A 132 -7.72 -21.38 -18.37
C PHE A 132 -8.88 -20.53 -18.95
N GLU A 133 -9.87 -21.17 -19.57
CA GLU A 133 -11.01 -20.44 -20.17
C GLU A 133 -11.79 -19.67 -19.11
N LYS A 134 -12.08 -20.26 -17.96
CA LYS A 134 -12.73 -19.57 -16.83
C LYS A 134 -11.93 -18.39 -16.32
N ALA A 135 -10.59 -18.51 -16.23
CA ALA A 135 -9.72 -17.43 -15.81
C ALA A 135 -9.72 -16.28 -16.83
N ARG A 136 -9.65 -16.61 -18.13
CA ARG A 136 -9.75 -15.64 -19.21
C ARG A 136 -11.09 -14.91 -19.19
N GLU A 137 -12.20 -15.66 -19.16
CA GLU A 137 -13.56 -15.08 -19.07
C GLU A 137 -13.70 -14.16 -17.85
N ARG A 138 -13.17 -14.57 -16.69
CA ARG A 138 -13.24 -13.75 -15.47
C ARG A 138 -12.41 -12.48 -15.59
N ALA A 139 -11.23 -12.52 -16.21
CA ALA A 139 -10.43 -11.31 -16.45
C ALA A 139 -11.17 -10.30 -17.34
N LEU A 140 -11.76 -10.78 -18.45
CA LEU A 140 -12.57 -9.97 -19.36
C LEU A 140 -13.82 -9.39 -18.63
N ALA A 141 -14.49 -10.21 -17.83
CA ALA A 141 -15.64 -9.78 -17.04
C ALA A 141 -15.25 -8.66 -16.05
N MET A 142 -14.16 -8.83 -15.29
CA MET A 142 -13.68 -7.80 -14.35
C MET A 142 -13.39 -6.47 -15.06
N ALA A 143 -12.73 -6.51 -16.22
CA ALA A 143 -12.47 -5.30 -16.99
C ALA A 143 -13.77 -4.62 -17.47
N SER A 144 -14.76 -5.41 -17.93
CA SER A 144 -16.07 -4.90 -18.34
C SER A 144 -16.94 -4.41 -17.17
N GLU A 145 -16.76 -4.98 -15.96
CA GLU A 145 -17.39 -4.51 -14.71
C GLU A 145 -16.84 -3.14 -14.28
N GLY A 146 -15.62 -2.77 -14.71
CA GLY A 146 -15.03 -1.45 -14.50
C GLY A 146 -13.96 -1.42 -13.40
N VAL A 147 -13.19 -2.49 -13.21
CA VAL A 147 -11.96 -2.42 -12.41
C VAL A 147 -10.93 -1.53 -13.08
N ASP A 148 -10.01 -1.00 -12.28
CA ASP A 148 -8.88 -0.22 -12.77
C ASP A 148 -7.65 -1.06 -13.07
N ILE A 149 -7.53 -2.20 -12.42
CA ILE A 149 -6.39 -3.12 -12.51
C ILE A 149 -6.93 -4.55 -12.36
N VAL A 150 -6.46 -5.48 -13.21
CA VAL A 150 -6.66 -6.92 -13.01
C VAL A 150 -5.39 -7.52 -12.44
N ASP A 151 -5.47 -8.13 -11.24
CA ASP A 151 -4.32 -8.68 -10.52
C ASP A 151 -4.35 -10.22 -10.60
N ILE A 152 -3.43 -10.80 -11.37
CA ILE A 152 -3.37 -12.22 -11.69
C ILE A 152 -2.32 -12.90 -10.83
N GLY A 153 -2.71 -13.95 -10.08
CA GLY A 153 -1.81 -14.74 -9.26
C GLY A 153 -1.97 -16.23 -9.48
N GLY A 154 -0.85 -16.96 -9.56
CA GLY A 154 -0.79 -18.42 -9.75
C GLY A 154 -0.50 -19.21 -8.48
N GLU A 155 -0.12 -18.54 -7.40
CA GLU A 155 0.21 -19.12 -6.11
C GLU A 155 -0.73 -18.59 -5.02
N SER A 156 -1.24 -19.48 -4.18
CA SER A 156 -2.04 -19.08 -3.01
C SER A 156 -1.13 -18.56 -1.92
N THR A 157 -1.35 -17.33 -1.47
CA THR A 157 -0.66 -16.74 -0.32
C THR A 157 -1.44 -16.87 0.99
N ARG A 158 -2.47 -17.74 1.03
CA ARG A 158 -3.24 -18.03 2.25
C ARG A 158 -2.35 -18.69 3.30
N PRO A 159 -2.63 -18.49 4.61
CA PRO A 159 -1.89 -19.18 5.65
C PRO A 159 -1.88 -20.69 5.45
N GLY A 160 -0.69 -21.31 5.52
CA GLY A 160 -0.52 -22.75 5.36
C GLY A 160 -0.57 -23.28 3.92
N ALA A 161 -0.65 -22.41 2.91
CA ALA A 161 -0.57 -22.85 1.52
C ALA A 161 0.82 -23.39 1.21
N ASP A 162 0.87 -24.48 0.44
CA ASP A 162 2.10 -25.03 -0.08
C ASP A 162 2.68 -24.14 -1.18
N ALA A 163 4.00 -24.04 -1.21
CA ALA A 163 4.69 -23.31 -2.26
C ALA A 163 4.50 -24.00 -3.62
N VAL A 164 4.21 -23.20 -4.64
CA VAL A 164 4.05 -23.67 -6.02
C VAL A 164 5.39 -23.61 -6.74
N SER A 165 5.71 -24.60 -7.56
CA SER A 165 6.94 -24.61 -8.35
C SER A 165 6.94 -23.48 -9.39
N LEU A 166 8.13 -23.08 -9.84
CA LEU A 166 8.27 -22.05 -10.88
C LEU A 166 7.48 -22.40 -12.14
N ASP A 167 7.69 -23.63 -12.66
CA ASP A 167 7.06 -24.08 -13.91
C ASP A 167 5.53 -24.14 -13.79
N GLU A 168 5.02 -24.51 -12.63
CA GLU A 168 3.59 -24.57 -12.38
C GLU A 168 2.96 -23.17 -12.31
N GLU A 169 3.60 -22.21 -11.63
CA GLU A 169 3.12 -20.84 -11.58
C GLU A 169 3.16 -20.16 -12.95
N LEU A 170 4.24 -20.38 -13.73
CA LEU A 170 4.33 -19.94 -15.13
C LEU A 170 3.22 -20.55 -15.98
N GLY A 171 3.00 -21.85 -15.86
CA GLY A 171 1.94 -22.55 -16.62
C GLY A 171 0.52 -22.08 -16.32
N ARG A 172 0.29 -21.58 -15.10
CA ARG A 172 -1.00 -21.02 -14.68
C ARG A 172 -1.19 -19.58 -15.15
N THR A 173 -0.19 -18.72 -15.00
CA THR A 173 -0.34 -17.28 -15.16
C THR A 173 -0.07 -16.77 -16.56
N ILE A 174 1.01 -17.22 -17.21
CA ILE A 174 1.46 -16.66 -18.47
C ILE A 174 0.43 -16.82 -19.59
N PRO A 175 -0.16 -18.03 -19.84
CA PRO A 175 -1.17 -18.18 -20.89
C PRO A 175 -2.39 -17.27 -20.69
N VAL A 176 -2.83 -17.05 -19.44
CA VAL A 176 -3.95 -16.17 -19.14
C VAL A 176 -3.59 -14.73 -19.47
N ILE A 177 -2.41 -14.24 -19.05
CA ILE A 177 -1.95 -12.87 -19.34
C ILE A 177 -1.86 -12.66 -20.85
N GLU A 178 -1.19 -13.54 -21.60
CA GLU A 178 -1.06 -13.45 -23.06
C GLU A 178 -2.43 -13.37 -23.77
N SER A 179 -3.41 -14.15 -23.27
CA SER A 179 -4.73 -14.20 -23.89
C SER A 179 -5.59 -12.96 -23.69
N VAL A 180 -5.31 -12.14 -22.67
CA VAL A 180 -6.14 -10.97 -22.31
C VAL A 180 -5.43 -9.63 -22.48
N ALA A 181 -4.09 -9.60 -22.54
CA ALA A 181 -3.30 -8.37 -22.58
C ALA A 181 -3.66 -7.41 -23.74
N GLY A 182 -4.07 -7.95 -24.88
CA GLY A 182 -4.51 -7.17 -26.04
C GLY A 182 -6.02 -6.88 -26.08
N GLU A 183 -6.80 -7.45 -25.15
CA GLU A 183 -8.27 -7.37 -25.18
C GLU A 183 -8.83 -6.48 -24.05
N ILE A 184 -8.15 -6.42 -22.89
CA ILE A 184 -8.60 -5.61 -21.75
C ILE A 184 -8.00 -4.21 -21.81
N GLY A 185 -8.82 -3.18 -21.62
CA GLY A 185 -8.41 -1.77 -21.64
C GLY A 185 -7.82 -1.26 -20.31
N VAL A 186 -7.38 -2.17 -19.44
CA VAL A 186 -6.83 -1.85 -18.11
C VAL A 186 -5.51 -2.59 -17.87
N PRO A 187 -4.58 -2.06 -17.05
CA PRO A 187 -3.31 -2.71 -16.78
C PRO A 187 -3.48 -4.05 -16.05
N ILE A 188 -2.62 -5.00 -16.39
CA ILE A 188 -2.49 -6.28 -15.70
C ILE A 188 -1.38 -6.19 -14.66
N SER A 189 -1.68 -6.61 -13.45
CA SER A 189 -0.73 -6.83 -12.36
C SER A 189 -0.44 -8.32 -12.21
N ILE A 190 0.81 -8.70 -11.98
CA ILE A 190 1.22 -10.06 -11.61
C ILE A 190 1.48 -10.14 -10.12
N ASP A 191 0.71 -10.98 -9.41
CA ASP A 191 0.87 -11.28 -7.99
C ASP A 191 1.82 -12.46 -7.83
N THR A 192 3.09 -12.19 -7.53
CA THR A 192 4.14 -13.22 -7.40
C THR A 192 5.29 -12.80 -6.50
N GLY A 193 5.91 -13.80 -5.87
CA GLY A 193 7.17 -13.63 -5.14
C GLY A 193 8.42 -13.99 -5.95
N LYS A 194 8.27 -14.49 -7.21
CA LYS A 194 9.36 -15.02 -8.03
C LYS A 194 9.70 -14.07 -9.18
N ALA A 195 10.96 -13.63 -9.26
CA ALA A 195 11.42 -12.69 -10.29
C ALA A 195 11.26 -13.24 -11.72
N GLU A 196 11.45 -14.53 -11.94
CA GLU A 196 11.28 -15.13 -13.29
C GLU A 196 9.81 -15.17 -13.71
N VAL A 197 8.86 -15.42 -12.79
CA VAL A 197 7.42 -15.31 -13.09
C VAL A 197 7.07 -13.87 -13.45
N ALA A 198 7.55 -12.89 -12.67
CA ALA A 198 7.34 -11.49 -12.95
C ALA A 198 7.92 -11.08 -14.32
N ARG A 199 9.14 -11.53 -14.65
CA ARG A 199 9.78 -11.28 -15.96
C ARG A 199 8.91 -11.76 -17.10
N ARG A 200 8.49 -13.02 -17.05
CA ARG A 200 7.66 -13.64 -18.11
C ARG A 200 6.28 -13.00 -18.20
N ALA A 201 5.69 -12.63 -17.07
CA ALA A 201 4.42 -11.93 -17.05
C ALA A 201 4.52 -10.53 -17.70
N LEU A 202 5.61 -9.79 -17.43
CA LEU A 202 5.88 -8.50 -18.09
C LEU A 202 6.12 -8.66 -19.59
N ASP A 203 6.80 -9.73 -20.02
CA ASP A 203 6.99 -10.04 -21.44
C ASP A 203 5.66 -10.43 -22.11
N ALA A 204 4.73 -11.02 -21.37
CA ALA A 204 3.39 -11.42 -21.82
C ALA A 204 2.36 -10.26 -21.85
N GLY A 205 2.71 -9.08 -21.31
CA GLY A 205 1.84 -7.91 -21.34
C GLY A 205 1.37 -7.39 -19.97
N ALA A 206 1.80 -8.00 -18.86
CA ALA A 206 1.61 -7.37 -17.55
C ALA A 206 2.42 -6.06 -17.46
N SER A 207 1.95 -5.11 -16.69
CA SER A 207 2.56 -3.78 -16.57
C SER A 207 2.75 -3.32 -15.12
N ILE A 208 2.36 -4.14 -14.14
CA ILE A 208 2.52 -3.90 -12.70
C ILE A 208 3.04 -5.20 -12.05
N VAL A 209 3.94 -5.09 -11.08
CA VAL A 209 4.35 -6.22 -10.24
C VAL A 209 3.79 -6.04 -8.84
N ASN A 210 3.00 -7.00 -8.38
CA ASN A 210 2.49 -7.06 -7.00
C ASN A 210 3.35 -8.05 -6.19
N GLY A 211 4.30 -7.50 -5.43
CA GLY A 211 5.28 -8.29 -4.69
C GLY A 211 4.85 -8.62 -3.27
N VAL A 212 4.07 -9.69 -3.09
CA VAL A 212 3.48 -10.12 -1.80
C VAL A 212 4.47 -10.36 -0.66
N SER A 213 5.76 -10.48 -0.94
CA SER A 213 6.81 -10.72 0.06
C SER A 213 7.60 -9.48 0.46
N GLY A 214 7.17 -8.30 0.02
CA GLY A 214 7.98 -7.09 0.12
C GLY A 214 9.27 -7.20 -0.69
N LEU A 215 9.26 -7.91 -1.82
CA LEU A 215 10.40 -8.11 -2.74
C LEU A 215 11.60 -8.84 -2.10
N ARG A 216 11.41 -9.57 -0.99
CA ARG A 216 12.50 -10.17 -0.21
C ARG A 216 12.76 -11.64 -0.52
N PHE A 217 11.78 -12.37 -1.07
CA PHE A 217 11.91 -13.81 -1.30
C PHE A 217 12.81 -14.11 -2.50
N ASP A 218 12.85 -13.23 -3.49
CA ASP A 218 13.73 -13.37 -4.64
C ASP A 218 14.60 -12.11 -4.79
N PRO A 219 15.93 -12.21 -4.61
CA PRO A 219 16.84 -11.07 -4.76
C PRO A 219 16.86 -10.48 -6.17
N GLY A 220 16.38 -11.22 -7.18
CA GLY A 220 16.25 -10.75 -8.56
C GLY A 220 15.08 -9.80 -8.78
N MET A 221 14.12 -9.71 -7.85
CA MET A 221 12.89 -8.94 -8.06
C MET A 221 13.15 -7.42 -8.13
N ILE A 222 13.90 -6.85 -7.18
CA ILE A 222 14.22 -5.42 -7.18
C ILE A 222 14.98 -5.00 -8.45
N PRO A 223 16.08 -5.68 -8.85
CA PRO A 223 16.73 -5.40 -10.13
C PRO A 223 15.81 -5.49 -11.34
N LEU A 224 14.94 -6.49 -11.39
CA LEU A 224 13.98 -6.66 -12.48
C LEU A 224 13.03 -5.46 -12.61
N VAL A 225 12.37 -5.05 -11.53
CA VAL A 225 11.40 -3.93 -11.58
C VAL A 225 12.09 -2.61 -11.88
N ALA A 226 13.34 -2.42 -11.44
CA ALA A 226 14.14 -1.26 -11.79
C ALA A 226 14.51 -1.25 -13.28
N GLU A 227 14.96 -2.38 -13.83
CA GLU A 227 15.29 -2.55 -15.25
C GLU A 227 14.07 -2.30 -16.14
N ARG A 228 12.92 -2.87 -15.77
CA ARG A 228 11.67 -2.76 -16.55
C ARG A 228 10.98 -1.41 -16.37
N GLY A 229 11.30 -0.66 -15.34
CA GLY A 229 10.70 0.63 -15.04
C GLY A 229 9.19 0.55 -14.84
N VAL A 230 8.66 -0.52 -14.24
CA VAL A 230 7.24 -0.75 -13.99
C VAL A 230 6.84 -0.38 -12.56
N PRO A 231 5.57 -0.05 -12.30
CA PRO A 231 5.06 0.08 -10.94
C PRO A 231 5.19 -1.22 -10.15
N VAL A 232 5.48 -1.07 -8.86
CA VAL A 232 5.65 -2.20 -7.94
C VAL A 232 4.92 -1.98 -6.63
N VAL A 233 4.18 -2.99 -6.18
CA VAL A 233 3.57 -3.02 -4.85
C VAL A 233 4.54 -3.68 -3.88
N ILE A 234 4.86 -2.97 -2.82
CA ILE A 234 5.70 -3.45 -1.71
C ILE A 234 4.77 -3.72 -0.52
N MET A 235 4.54 -4.99 -0.21
CA MET A 235 3.67 -5.40 0.89
C MET A 235 4.47 -5.86 2.11
N HIS A 236 4.00 -5.49 3.31
CA HIS A 236 4.56 -6.02 4.55
C HIS A 236 4.02 -7.39 4.89
N MET A 237 4.94 -8.32 5.14
CA MET A 237 4.65 -9.62 5.76
C MET A 237 5.73 -9.96 6.79
N GLN A 238 5.32 -10.48 7.97
CA GLN A 238 6.22 -11.09 8.93
C GLN A 238 6.27 -12.60 8.68
N GLY A 239 7.47 -13.20 8.62
CA GLY A 239 7.62 -14.63 8.28
C GLY A 239 7.39 -14.92 6.79
N THR A 240 6.94 -16.14 6.52
CA THR A 240 6.56 -16.66 5.20
C THR A 240 5.08 -17.08 5.21
N PRO A 241 4.43 -17.32 4.06
CA PRO A 241 3.04 -17.79 4.06
C PRO A 241 2.81 -19.05 4.92
N ARG A 242 3.84 -19.88 5.08
CA ARG A 242 3.77 -21.13 5.83
C ARG A 242 3.75 -20.93 7.36
N ASP A 243 4.55 -19.98 7.86
CA ASP A 243 4.80 -19.76 9.30
C ASP A 243 4.36 -18.37 9.81
N MET A 244 3.88 -17.50 8.94
CA MET A 244 3.55 -16.11 9.30
C MET A 244 2.52 -15.94 10.42
N GLN A 245 1.71 -16.97 10.70
CA GLN A 245 0.71 -16.94 11.76
C GLN A 245 1.23 -17.56 13.08
N ASP A 246 2.47 -18.03 13.11
CA ASP A 246 3.08 -18.62 14.30
C ASP A 246 3.56 -17.50 15.25
N ASN A 247 2.63 -17.03 16.08
CA ASN A 247 2.87 -16.01 17.10
C ASN A 247 3.51 -14.70 16.59
N PRO A 248 2.90 -14.00 15.64
CA PRO A 248 3.43 -12.73 15.13
C PRO A 248 3.47 -11.68 16.25
N THR A 249 4.61 -11.01 16.43
CA THR A 249 4.84 -10.01 17.49
C THR A 249 5.32 -8.69 16.95
N TYR A 250 4.82 -7.59 17.52
CA TYR A 250 5.20 -6.21 17.20
C TYR A 250 5.31 -5.39 18.49
N ASN A 251 6.20 -4.43 18.53
CA ASN A 251 6.24 -3.44 19.60
C ASN A 251 5.19 -2.34 19.38
N ASP A 252 5.13 -1.81 18.14
CA ASP A 252 4.09 -0.94 17.62
C ASP A 252 3.81 -1.40 16.19
N VAL A 253 2.73 -2.12 15.98
CA VAL A 253 2.44 -2.75 14.68
C VAL A 253 2.43 -1.75 13.52
N VAL A 254 1.90 -0.56 13.71
CA VAL A 254 1.85 0.46 12.66
C VAL A 254 3.21 1.11 12.45
N GLY A 255 3.93 1.43 13.54
CA GLY A 255 5.28 2.00 13.49
C GLY A 255 6.30 1.03 12.86
N ASP A 256 6.25 -0.25 13.24
CA ASP A 256 7.16 -1.28 12.73
C ASP A 256 6.92 -1.54 11.23
N ILE A 257 5.66 -1.64 10.81
CA ILE A 257 5.29 -1.79 9.39
C ILE A 257 5.68 -0.55 8.58
N THR A 258 5.46 0.65 9.11
CA THR A 258 5.84 1.90 8.44
C THR A 258 7.34 1.96 8.20
N ARG A 259 8.15 1.57 9.19
CA ARG A 259 9.62 1.50 9.07
C ARG A 259 10.03 0.49 8.00
N PHE A 260 9.47 -0.70 8.04
CA PHE A 260 9.72 -1.76 7.07
C PHE A 260 9.42 -1.32 5.62
N LEU A 261 8.22 -0.77 5.39
CA LEU A 261 7.82 -0.31 4.05
C LEU A 261 8.71 0.84 3.55
N ARG A 262 9.14 1.74 4.43
CA ARG A 262 10.07 2.83 4.10
C ARG A 262 11.43 2.27 3.66
N GLU A 263 12.01 1.37 4.44
CA GLU A 263 13.32 0.77 4.17
C GLU A 263 13.33 0.04 2.82
N LEU A 264 12.28 -0.73 2.52
CA LEU A 264 12.19 -1.44 1.24
C LEU A 264 11.91 -0.51 0.05
N ALA A 265 11.08 0.51 0.24
CA ALA A 265 10.88 1.52 -0.79
C ALA A 265 12.18 2.28 -1.11
N GLU A 266 12.97 2.62 -0.09
CA GLU A 266 14.27 3.26 -0.27
C GLU A 266 15.27 2.33 -0.97
N LEU A 267 15.31 1.04 -0.63
CA LEU A 267 16.13 0.05 -1.33
C LEU A 267 15.75 -0.08 -2.81
N ALA A 268 14.45 -0.13 -3.12
CA ALA A 268 13.97 -0.17 -4.50
C ALA A 268 14.37 1.09 -5.28
N ILE A 269 14.23 2.27 -4.67
CA ILE A 269 14.63 3.55 -5.29
C ILE A 269 16.15 3.62 -5.51
N GLN A 270 16.95 3.17 -4.56
CA GLN A 270 18.41 3.10 -4.70
C GLN A 270 18.85 2.16 -5.82
N ALA A 271 18.06 1.11 -6.07
CA ALA A 271 18.28 0.19 -7.19
C ALA A 271 17.80 0.74 -8.55
N GLY A 272 17.16 1.91 -8.60
CA GLY A 272 16.74 2.57 -9.83
C GLY A 272 15.22 2.61 -10.06
N VAL A 273 14.39 2.09 -9.15
CA VAL A 273 12.93 2.22 -9.27
C VAL A 273 12.53 3.71 -9.08
N GLU A 274 11.78 4.26 -10.01
CA GLU A 274 11.27 5.62 -9.88
C GLU A 274 10.32 5.73 -8.68
N ARG A 275 10.47 6.78 -7.87
CA ARG A 275 9.64 6.99 -6.68
C ARG A 275 8.13 6.98 -6.96
N GLY A 276 7.71 7.49 -8.12
CA GLY A 276 6.30 7.53 -8.55
C GLY A 276 5.70 6.17 -8.90
N LYS A 277 6.55 5.13 -9.02
CA LYS A 277 6.16 3.75 -9.34
C LYS A 277 6.10 2.83 -8.13
N VAL A 278 6.42 3.32 -6.94
CA VAL A 278 6.32 2.56 -5.68
C VAL A 278 4.92 2.72 -5.10
N ILE A 279 4.26 1.59 -4.80
CA ILE A 279 2.98 1.48 -4.11
C ILE A 279 3.24 0.68 -2.83
N VAL A 280 2.60 1.04 -1.71
CA VAL A 280 2.81 0.34 -0.44
C VAL A 280 1.52 -0.31 0.07
N ASP A 281 1.64 -1.51 0.66
CA ASP A 281 0.55 -2.24 1.31
C ASP A 281 0.97 -2.69 2.73
N PRO A 282 0.24 -2.33 3.78
CA PRO A 282 0.52 -2.78 5.14
C PRO A 282 0.33 -4.29 5.35
N GLY A 283 -0.24 -5.00 4.38
CA GLY A 283 -0.36 -6.47 4.38
C GLY A 283 -1.29 -7.00 5.46
N ILE A 284 -2.57 -6.56 5.48
CA ILE A 284 -3.60 -7.10 6.36
C ILE A 284 -3.66 -8.62 6.24
N GLY A 285 -3.63 -9.34 7.38
CA GLY A 285 -3.73 -10.81 7.43
C GLY A 285 -2.40 -11.55 7.22
N PHE A 286 -1.30 -10.86 6.89
CA PHE A 286 0.01 -11.47 6.66
C PHE A 286 0.92 -11.30 7.89
N GLY A 287 1.06 -12.36 8.70
CA GLY A 287 1.84 -12.32 9.93
C GLY A 287 1.25 -11.34 10.97
N LYS A 288 -0.05 -11.41 11.22
CA LYS A 288 -0.77 -10.47 12.11
C LYS A 288 -1.92 -11.16 12.82
N THR A 289 -2.05 -10.90 14.12
CA THR A 289 -3.23 -11.33 14.91
C THR A 289 -4.47 -10.53 14.52
N LEU A 290 -5.64 -10.90 15.07
CA LEU A 290 -6.88 -10.13 14.92
C LEU A 290 -6.67 -8.69 15.41
N GLU A 291 -6.10 -8.52 16.61
CA GLU A 291 -5.87 -7.22 17.24
C GLU A 291 -4.92 -6.36 16.40
N HIS A 292 -3.84 -6.94 15.86
CA HIS A 292 -2.93 -6.24 14.95
C HIS A 292 -3.64 -5.73 13.69
N ASN A 293 -4.50 -6.56 13.07
CA ASN A 293 -5.27 -6.14 11.89
C ASN A 293 -6.25 -5.01 12.22
N LEU A 294 -6.95 -5.10 13.35
CA LEU A 294 -7.87 -4.05 13.78
C LEU A 294 -7.13 -2.74 14.13
N GLU A 295 -5.96 -2.83 14.76
CA GLU A 295 -5.13 -1.66 15.07
C GLU A 295 -4.60 -0.99 13.79
N ILE A 296 -4.13 -1.76 12.81
CA ILE A 296 -3.76 -1.24 11.49
C ILE A 296 -4.93 -0.50 10.85
N MET A 297 -6.13 -1.08 10.87
CA MET A 297 -7.33 -0.44 10.31
C MET A 297 -7.64 0.88 11.01
N ARG A 298 -7.61 0.94 12.35
CA ARG A 298 -7.86 2.18 13.12
C ARG A 298 -6.87 3.29 12.77
N ARG A 299 -5.60 2.93 12.59
CA ARG A 299 -4.47 3.84 12.36
C ARG A 299 -4.01 3.91 10.90
N LEU A 300 -4.85 3.43 9.97
CA LEU A 300 -4.50 3.27 8.55
C LEU A 300 -3.99 4.57 7.89
N ALA A 301 -4.54 5.73 8.31
CA ALA A 301 -4.12 7.03 7.80
C ALA A 301 -2.64 7.36 8.10
N GLU A 302 -2.00 6.71 9.09
CA GLU A 302 -0.60 6.96 9.44
C GLU A 302 0.35 6.47 8.34
N PHE A 303 0.00 5.42 7.57
CA PHE A 303 0.81 4.94 6.44
C PHE A 303 0.95 5.97 5.31
N ARG A 304 0.04 6.94 5.22
CA ARG A 304 0.16 8.07 4.27
C ARG A 304 1.40 8.92 4.54
N SER A 305 1.99 8.81 5.74
CA SER A 305 3.26 9.43 6.09
C SER A 305 4.44 8.96 5.22
N LEU A 306 4.32 7.80 4.58
CA LEU A 306 5.31 7.28 3.64
C LEU A 306 5.37 8.11 2.34
N GLY A 307 4.27 8.78 1.97
CA GLY A 307 4.18 9.60 0.76
C GLY A 307 4.07 8.81 -0.54
N TYR A 308 3.77 7.51 -0.46
CA TYR A 308 3.47 6.63 -1.59
C TYR A 308 1.97 6.37 -1.71
N PRO A 309 1.45 5.96 -2.88
CA PRO A 309 0.11 5.40 -3.00
C PRO A 309 -0.07 4.22 -2.04
N LEU A 310 -1.22 4.19 -1.36
CA LEU A 310 -1.57 3.17 -0.38
C LEU A 310 -2.56 2.17 -0.97
N LEU A 311 -2.14 0.91 -1.11
CA LEU A 311 -2.98 -0.22 -1.46
C LEU A 311 -3.44 -0.95 -0.21
N LEU A 312 -4.66 -1.47 -0.22
CA LEU A 312 -5.18 -2.30 0.85
C LEU A 312 -6.05 -3.45 0.32
N GLY A 313 -5.70 -4.68 0.71
CA GLY A 313 -6.49 -5.88 0.46
C GLY A 313 -7.09 -6.43 1.73
N THR A 314 -8.40 -6.25 1.95
CA THR A 314 -9.13 -6.78 3.12
C THR A 314 -10.15 -7.86 2.74
N SER A 315 -10.47 -7.96 1.46
CA SER A 315 -11.55 -8.79 0.93
C SER A 315 -11.47 -10.25 1.37
N ARG A 316 -12.53 -10.74 2.00
CA ARG A 316 -12.73 -12.12 2.49
C ARG A 316 -11.69 -12.60 3.53
N LYS A 317 -10.82 -11.71 4.07
CA LYS A 317 -9.75 -12.10 5.00
C LYS A 317 -10.26 -12.63 6.34
N SER A 318 -9.43 -13.45 6.98
CA SER A 318 -9.77 -14.21 8.20
C SER A 318 -10.17 -13.33 9.38
N PHE A 319 -9.58 -12.12 9.53
CA PHE A 319 -9.94 -11.21 10.60
C PHE A 319 -11.40 -10.75 10.54
N ILE A 320 -12.00 -10.64 9.32
CA ILE A 320 -13.43 -10.35 9.15
C ILE A 320 -14.26 -11.54 9.67
N GLY A 321 -13.84 -12.77 9.31
CA GLY A 321 -14.48 -13.97 9.82
C GLY A 321 -14.40 -14.11 11.33
N ALA A 322 -13.26 -13.74 11.92
CA ALA A 322 -13.07 -13.78 13.37
C ALA A 322 -13.96 -12.77 14.13
N VAL A 323 -14.29 -11.63 13.51
CA VAL A 323 -15.21 -10.64 14.10
C VAL A 323 -16.67 -11.02 13.91
N LEU A 324 -17.03 -11.55 12.72
CA LEU A 324 -18.41 -11.80 12.34
C LEU A 324 -18.88 -13.23 12.60
N ASP A 325 -17.98 -14.14 12.95
CA ASP A 325 -18.21 -15.59 13.03
C ASP A 325 -18.79 -16.13 11.71
N ARG A 326 -18.10 -15.83 10.57
CA ARG A 326 -18.56 -16.17 9.23
C ARG A 326 -17.47 -16.86 8.40
N PRO A 327 -17.83 -17.89 7.60
CA PRO A 327 -16.93 -18.48 6.62
C PRO A 327 -16.60 -17.47 5.50
N ALA A 328 -15.60 -17.78 4.66
CA ALA A 328 -15.06 -16.83 3.68
C ALA A 328 -16.10 -16.33 2.67
N GLU A 329 -17.02 -17.18 2.27
CA GLU A 329 -18.07 -16.94 1.27
C GLU A 329 -19.14 -15.96 1.79
N GLU A 330 -19.31 -15.87 3.11
CA GLU A 330 -20.30 -15.00 3.76
C GLU A 330 -19.71 -13.66 4.26
N ARG A 331 -18.47 -13.31 3.86
CA ARG A 331 -17.78 -12.11 4.34
C ARG A 331 -17.96 -10.88 3.45
N LEU A 332 -18.87 -10.92 2.47
CA LEU A 332 -19.10 -9.82 1.53
C LEU A 332 -19.36 -8.49 2.24
N MET A 333 -20.34 -8.45 3.15
CA MET A 333 -20.69 -7.22 3.87
C MET A 333 -19.58 -6.73 4.80
N GLY A 334 -18.82 -7.64 5.41
CA GLY A 334 -17.63 -7.31 6.18
C GLY A 334 -16.53 -6.73 5.29
N SER A 335 -16.32 -7.29 4.11
CA SER A 335 -15.39 -6.78 3.11
C SER A 335 -15.77 -5.36 2.67
N ALA A 336 -17.04 -5.12 2.33
CA ALA A 336 -17.54 -3.80 1.94
C ALA A 336 -17.36 -2.76 3.08
N SER A 337 -17.65 -3.16 4.32
CA SER A 337 -17.47 -2.29 5.50
C SER A 337 -16.00 -1.89 5.70
N THR A 338 -15.07 -2.85 5.55
CA THR A 338 -13.63 -2.57 5.68
C THR A 338 -13.09 -1.73 4.53
N VAL A 339 -13.57 -1.92 3.31
CA VAL A 339 -13.25 -1.11 2.12
C VAL A 339 -13.72 0.33 2.34
N ALA A 340 -14.98 0.54 2.71
CA ALA A 340 -15.53 1.87 2.96
C ALA A 340 -14.76 2.61 4.08
N PHE A 341 -14.42 1.90 5.17
CA PHE A 341 -13.62 2.44 6.25
C PHE A 341 -12.20 2.84 5.77
N ALA A 342 -11.57 2.00 4.96
CA ALA A 342 -10.23 2.26 4.41
C ALA A 342 -10.21 3.49 3.51
N ILE A 343 -11.22 3.67 2.66
CA ILE A 343 -11.38 4.84 1.78
C ILE A 343 -11.51 6.12 2.61
N ALA A 344 -12.30 6.11 3.67
CA ALA A 344 -12.43 7.23 4.59
C ALA A 344 -11.10 7.56 5.33
N ARG A 345 -10.16 6.62 5.40
CA ARG A 345 -8.80 6.78 5.95
C ARG A 345 -7.75 7.13 4.91
N GLY A 346 -8.15 7.29 3.63
CA GLY A 346 -7.30 7.80 2.58
C GLY A 346 -6.49 6.74 1.83
N VAL A 347 -7.02 5.53 1.70
CA VAL A 347 -6.51 4.50 0.80
C VAL A 347 -6.70 4.94 -0.65
N ASP A 348 -5.72 4.68 -1.50
CA ASP A 348 -5.74 5.03 -2.92
C ASP A 348 -6.23 3.86 -3.79
N ILE A 349 -5.91 2.61 -3.42
CA ILE A 349 -6.23 1.40 -4.17
C ILE A 349 -6.81 0.34 -3.24
N VAL A 350 -7.93 -0.27 -3.60
CA VAL A 350 -8.48 -1.43 -2.87
C VAL A 350 -8.39 -2.68 -3.73
N ARG A 351 -7.88 -3.78 -3.14
CA ARG A 351 -7.74 -5.08 -3.80
C ARG A 351 -8.86 -6.02 -3.34
N VAL A 352 -9.71 -6.47 -4.28
CA VAL A 352 -10.99 -7.10 -3.97
C VAL A 352 -11.30 -8.32 -4.85
N HIS A 353 -12.09 -9.28 -4.33
CA HIS A 353 -12.57 -10.46 -5.06
C HIS A 353 -13.94 -10.22 -5.71
N ASP A 354 -14.88 -9.62 -4.97
CA ASP A 354 -16.28 -9.42 -5.36
C ASP A 354 -16.42 -8.07 -6.06
N VAL A 355 -15.99 -8.01 -7.34
CA VAL A 355 -15.77 -6.74 -8.06
C VAL A 355 -17.04 -5.90 -8.13
N THR A 356 -18.14 -6.45 -8.63
CA THR A 356 -19.39 -5.71 -8.86
C THR A 356 -19.90 -5.05 -7.58
N GLU A 357 -20.01 -5.82 -6.50
CA GLU A 357 -20.51 -5.32 -5.21
C GLU A 357 -19.54 -4.35 -4.56
N MET A 358 -18.22 -4.56 -4.76
CA MET A 358 -17.21 -3.66 -4.20
C MET A 358 -17.13 -2.34 -4.96
N LEU A 359 -17.39 -2.32 -6.27
CA LEU A 359 -17.47 -1.06 -7.03
C LEU A 359 -18.58 -0.14 -6.48
N ASP A 360 -19.74 -0.69 -6.12
CA ASP A 360 -20.81 0.09 -5.50
C ASP A 360 -20.40 0.61 -4.11
N ALA A 361 -19.75 -0.24 -3.30
CA ALA A 361 -19.25 0.16 -1.99
C ALA A 361 -18.18 1.26 -2.10
N VAL A 362 -17.27 1.16 -3.09
CA VAL A 362 -16.22 2.16 -3.37
C VAL A 362 -16.83 3.47 -3.81
N ARG A 363 -17.73 3.46 -4.79
CA ARG A 363 -18.41 4.67 -5.30
C ARG A 363 -19.15 5.41 -4.17
N MET A 364 -19.86 4.65 -3.33
CA MET A 364 -20.59 5.26 -2.20
C MET A 364 -19.62 5.82 -1.15
N ALA A 365 -18.54 5.11 -0.83
CA ALA A 365 -17.54 5.55 0.13
C ALA A 365 -16.77 6.79 -0.38
N ASP A 366 -16.40 6.84 -1.66
CA ASP A 366 -15.76 8.00 -2.28
C ASP A 366 -16.66 9.23 -2.24
N ALA A 367 -17.94 9.08 -2.57
CA ALA A 367 -18.92 10.16 -2.48
C ALA A 367 -19.05 10.72 -1.05
N MET A 368 -19.09 9.83 -0.03
CA MET A 368 -19.10 10.23 1.39
C MET A 368 -17.79 10.87 1.83
N ALA A 369 -16.66 10.46 1.26
CA ALA A 369 -15.34 11.04 1.53
C ALA A 369 -15.10 12.39 0.81
N GLY A 370 -16.04 12.83 -0.04
CA GLY A 370 -15.94 14.06 -0.81
C GLY A 370 -14.95 13.98 -1.98
N LYS A 371 -14.69 12.78 -2.49
CA LYS A 371 -13.95 12.55 -3.73
C LYS A 371 -14.86 12.80 -4.94
N GLU A 372 -14.26 12.95 -6.11
CA GLU A 372 -15.00 13.16 -7.35
C GLU A 372 -15.95 11.99 -7.63
N ARG A 373 -17.14 12.31 -8.14
CA ARG A 373 -18.03 11.27 -8.67
C ARG A 373 -17.54 10.91 -10.07
N PRO A 374 -17.35 9.63 -10.39
CA PRO A 374 -17.22 9.25 -11.78
C PRO A 374 -18.50 9.65 -12.52
N ASP A 375 -18.36 10.31 -13.65
CA ASP A 375 -19.45 10.66 -14.54
C ASP A 375 -20.20 9.43 -15.08
#